data_f7ff1572e784332d11902ef455f62321
#
_entry.id   f7ff1572e784332d11902ef455f62321
#
_cell.length_a   1.000
_cell.length_b   1.000
_cell.length_c   1.000
_cell.angle_alpha   90.00
_cell.angle_beta   90.00
_cell.angle_gamma   90.00
#
_symmetry.space_group_name_H-M   'P 1'
#
loop_
_entity.id
_entity.type
_entity.pdbx_description
1 polymer ?
#
loop_
_entity_poly.entity_id
_entity_poly.type
_entity_poly.pdbx_seq_one_letter_code
_entity_poly.pdbx_strand_id
1 'polypeptide(L)' 'MSQSQISIITLKKAAEAIGLSAKTLREKARDGFYPSTVMKKIRGTWMVDIEEWNQWNRKQSH' A
#
# COMPACT_ATOMS: atom_id res chain seq x y z
N MET A 1 24.39 -6.01 -9.66
CA MET A 1 23.64 -6.23 -9.46
C MET A 1 22.78 -5.54 -9.20
N SER A 2 22.27 -5.37 -9.39
CA SER A 2 21.39 -4.67 -9.02
C SER A 2 20.48 -5.18 -8.39
N GLN A 3 20.10 -4.96 -7.58
CA GLN A 3 19.14 -5.45 -7.06
C GLN A 3 18.04 -4.75 -7.18
N SER A 4 17.09 -5.21 -7.56
CA SER A 4 15.90 -4.58 -7.58
C SER A 4 15.33 -4.59 -6.27
N GLN A 5 14.98 -3.47 -5.76
CA GLN A 5 14.23 -3.43 -4.56
C GLN A 5 12.80 -3.62 -4.90
N ILE A 6 12.13 -4.50 -4.22
CA ILE A 6 10.72 -4.74 -4.41
C ILE A 6 9.97 -3.80 -3.50
N SER A 7 9.31 -2.81 -4.07
CA SER A 7 8.52 -1.87 -3.28
C SER A 7 7.05 -2.26 -3.21
N ILE A 8 6.63 -3.26 -3.99
CA ILE A 8 5.24 -3.69 -3.98
C ILE A 8 5.12 -4.95 -3.13
N ILE A 9 4.32 -4.86 -2.08
CA ILE A 9 4.14 -5.98 -1.16
C ILE A 9 2.67 -6.26 -0.97
N THR A 10 2.36 -7.38 -0.35
CA THR A 10 0.96 -7.72 -0.12
C THR A 10 0.35 -6.76 0.89
N LEU A 11 -0.97 -6.64 0.81
CA LEU A 11 -1.70 -5.79 1.75
C LEU A 11 -1.48 -6.24 3.18
N LYS A 12 -1.39 -7.54 3.41
CA LYS A 12 -1.17 -8.05 4.75
C LYS A 12 0.16 -7.59 5.33
N LYS A 13 1.22 -7.65 4.52
CA LYS A 13 2.52 -7.21 4.99
C LYS A 13 2.55 -5.70 5.18
N ALA A 14 1.88 -4.96 4.31
CA ALA A 14 1.80 -3.52 4.44
C ALA A 14 1.05 -3.15 5.72
N ALA A 15 0.00 -3.87 6.04
CA ALA A 15 -0.76 -3.60 7.26
C ALA A 15 0.11 -3.76 8.49
N GLU A 16 0.94 -4.80 8.52
CA GLU A 16 1.85 -5.00 9.63
C GLU A 16 2.84 -3.85 9.75
N ALA A 17 3.38 -3.39 8.64
CA ALA A 17 4.35 -2.31 8.65
C ALA A 17 3.74 -0.98 9.06
N ILE A 18 2.48 -0.76 8.67
CA ILE A 18 1.79 0.49 8.96
C ILE A 18 1.21 0.49 10.37
N GLY A 19 0.89 -0.70 10.89
CA GLY A 19 0.28 -0.79 12.20
C GLY A 19 -1.23 -0.84 12.18
N LEU A 20 -1.82 -1.20 11.04
CA LEU A 20 -3.26 -1.35 10.92
C LEU A 20 -3.60 -2.80 10.70
N SER A 21 -4.86 -3.18 10.93
CA SER A 21 -5.27 -4.52 10.60
C SER A 21 -5.45 -4.63 9.09
N ALA A 22 -5.23 -5.83 8.56
CA ALA A 22 -5.40 -6.04 7.13
C ALA A 22 -6.83 -5.76 6.71
N LYS A 23 -7.80 -6.06 7.57
CA LYS A 23 -9.20 -5.80 7.27
C LYS A 23 -9.45 -4.31 7.09
N THR A 24 -8.94 -3.49 8.02
CA THR A 24 -9.11 -2.05 7.95
C THR A 24 -8.48 -1.49 6.69
N LEU A 25 -7.27 -1.95 6.39
CA LEU A 25 -6.56 -1.47 5.22
C LEU A 25 -7.31 -1.83 3.94
N ARG A 26 -7.84 -3.05 3.90
CA ARG A 26 -8.60 -3.49 2.73
C ARG A 26 -9.88 -2.70 2.55
N GLU A 27 -10.56 -2.40 3.64
CA GLU A 27 -11.78 -1.61 3.57
C GLU A 27 -11.50 -0.20 3.06
N LYS A 28 -10.43 0.41 3.54
CA LYS A 28 -10.05 1.74 3.07
C LYS A 28 -9.68 1.71 1.59
N ALA A 29 -8.97 0.66 1.16
CA ALA A 29 -8.60 0.54 -0.24
C ALA A 29 -9.84 0.41 -1.12
N ARG A 30 -10.80 -0.40 -0.68
CA ARG A 30 -12.02 -0.60 -1.44
C ARG A 30 -12.84 0.67 -1.52
N ASP A 31 -12.79 1.50 -0.49
CA ASP A 31 -13.53 2.74 -0.47
C ASP A 31 -12.86 3.87 -1.25
N GLY A 32 -11.69 3.60 -1.82
CA GLY A 32 -11.00 4.60 -2.61
C GLY A 32 -10.22 5.61 -1.78
N PHE A 33 -9.93 5.28 -0.54
CA PHE A 33 -9.20 6.19 0.33
C PHE A 33 -7.79 6.44 -0.16
N TYR A 34 -7.17 5.42 -0.77
CA TYR A 34 -5.81 5.54 -1.27
C TYR A 34 -5.80 5.67 -2.79
N PRO A 35 -4.83 6.42 -3.35
CA PRO A 35 -4.71 6.52 -4.80
C PRO A 35 -4.38 5.17 -5.42
N SER A 36 -4.72 5.01 -6.70
CA SER A 36 -4.43 3.76 -7.38
C SER A 36 -2.93 3.53 -7.54
N THR A 37 -2.11 4.56 -7.40
CA THR A 37 -0.67 4.39 -7.42
C THR A 37 -0.18 3.72 -6.15
N VAL A 38 -0.89 3.89 -5.05
CA VAL A 38 -0.52 3.31 -3.76
C VAL A 38 -1.09 1.92 -3.59
N MET A 39 -2.37 1.76 -3.88
CA MET A 39 -3.05 0.49 -3.72
C MET A 39 -3.48 -0.03 -5.08
N LYS A 40 -3.07 -1.23 -5.40
CA LYS A 40 -3.37 -1.85 -6.69
C LYS A 40 -3.96 -3.23 -6.46
N LYS A 41 -4.89 -3.60 -7.31
CA LYS A 41 -5.44 -4.94 -7.26
C LYS A 41 -4.86 -5.72 -8.43
N ILE A 42 -4.01 -6.68 -8.12
CA ILE A 42 -3.33 -7.48 -9.12
C ILE A 42 -3.83 -8.90 -8.99
N ARG A 43 -4.46 -9.41 -10.04
CA ARG A 43 -4.99 -10.77 -10.06
C ARG A 43 -5.88 -11.06 -8.84
N GLY A 44 -6.71 -10.08 -8.51
CA GLY A 44 -7.65 -10.24 -7.40
C GLY A 44 -7.04 -10.05 -6.03
N THR A 45 -5.76 -9.70 -5.96
CA THR A 45 -5.09 -9.51 -4.68
C THR A 45 -4.68 -8.05 -4.52
N TRP A 46 -5.00 -7.49 -3.37
CA TRP A 46 -4.58 -6.12 -3.10
C TRP A 46 -3.09 -6.07 -2.80
N MET A 47 -2.41 -5.16 -3.47
CA MET A 47 -0.97 -4.94 -3.29
C MET A 47 -0.74 -3.48 -2.97
N VAL A 48 0.31 -3.21 -2.21
CA VAL A 48 0.64 -1.87 -1.77
C VAL A 48 2.04 -1.53 -2.26
N ASP A 49 2.16 -0.36 -2.90
CA ASP A 49 3.47 0.15 -3.31
C ASP A 49 3.98 1.03 -2.19
N ILE A 50 4.99 0.57 -1.50
CA ILE A 50 5.49 1.27 -0.31
C ILE A 50 6.11 2.62 -0.64
N GLU A 51 6.79 2.72 -1.77
CA GLU A 51 7.35 4.01 -2.16
C GLU A 51 6.26 5.03 -2.41
N GLU A 52 5.23 4.62 -3.14
CA GLU A 52 4.10 5.51 -3.40
C GLU A 52 3.35 5.84 -2.12
N TRP A 53 3.24 4.86 -1.22
CA TRP A 53 2.63 5.08 0.07
C TRP A 53 3.37 6.17 0.84
N ASN A 54 4.70 6.09 0.86
CA ASN A 54 5.49 7.06 1.61
C ASN A 54 5.34 8.46 1.03
N GLN A 55 5.34 8.58 -0.30
CA GLN A 55 5.17 9.88 -0.93
C GLN A 55 3.78 10.45 -0.64
N TRP A 56 2.76 9.61 -0.79
CA TRP A 56 1.40 10.04 -0.53
C TRP A 56 1.23 10.46 0.93
N ASN A 57 1.79 9.70 1.83
CA ASN A 57 1.66 9.98 3.25
C ASN A 57 2.34 11.29 3.62
N ARG A 58 3.47 11.57 3.02
CA ARG A 58 4.14 12.84 3.29
C ARG A 58 3.33 14.02 2.81
N LYS A 59 2.65 13.87 1.68
CA LYS A 59 1.79 14.95 1.19
C LYS A 59 0.61 15.18 2.10
N GLN A 60 0.17 14.14 2.80
CA GLN A 60 -0.96 14.27 3.71
C GLN A 60 -0.59 14.92 5.01
N SER A 61 0.68 14.83 5.40
CA SER A 61 1.01 15.18 6.75
C SER A 61 1.65 16.52 6.91
N HIS A 62 1.42 17.48 6.09
CA HIS A 62 1.96 18.75 6.48
C HIS A 62 0.92 19.81 6.70
#